data_2bac2b91b97c4082dda4ce2981d200af
#
_entry.id   2bac2b91b97c4082dda4ce2981d200af
#
_cell.length_a   1.000
_cell.length_b   1.000
_cell.length_c   1.000
_cell.angle_alpha   90.00
_cell.angle_beta   90.00
_cell.angle_gamma   90.00
#
_symmetry.space_group_name_H-M   'P 1'
#
loop_
_entity.id
_entity.type
_entity.pdbx_description
1 polymer ?
#
loop_
_entity_poly.entity_id
_entity_poly.type
_entity_poly.pdbx_seq_one_letter_code
_entity_poly.pdbx_strand_id
1 'polypeptide(L)'
;SSTDNSLEVASSFQDERIHIYTKENEGVSAARNYGIMHAKYDYIAFLDADDIWESDYLECQKKLIEIYPDAGIYSTAFYSLEKGKRKLRNVLINEHTHFLVHDYFKESVMNGLSICWTSSLCLKKEMIKEIPMFRVGIKRGEDLDLWLRIALNYDVAYLNLPKVFYRTGLSDSLT
;
A
#
# COMPACT_ATOMS: atom_id res chain seq x y z
N SER A 1 -8.37 3.18 17.54
CA SER A 1 -8.13 3.46 18.97
C SER A 1 -6.74 2.96 19.34
N SER A 2 -5.73 3.81 19.14
CA SER A 2 -4.39 3.55 19.65
C SER A 2 -4.39 3.67 21.19
N THR A 3 -3.63 2.83 21.85
CA THR A 3 -3.47 2.85 23.33
C THR A 3 -2.19 3.57 23.77
N ASP A 4 -1.43 4.07 22.81
CA ASP A 4 -0.18 4.83 22.95
C ASP A 4 -0.39 6.33 22.63
N ASN A 5 0.69 7.09 22.52
CA ASN A 5 0.68 8.53 22.19
C ASN A 5 0.52 8.85 20.71
N SER A 6 0.17 7.87 19.85
CA SER A 6 0.05 8.07 18.39
C SER A 6 -0.90 9.21 18.02
N LEU A 7 -2.03 9.34 18.73
CA LEU A 7 -3.01 10.41 18.49
C LEU A 7 -2.42 11.79 18.82
N GLU A 8 -1.70 11.91 19.93
CA GLU A 8 -1.04 13.13 20.35
C GLU A 8 0.02 13.56 19.32
N VAL A 9 0.87 12.61 18.90
CA VAL A 9 1.89 12.85 17.88
C VAL A 9 1.26 13.29 16.56
N ALA A 10 0.22 12.58 16.09
CA ALA A 10 -0.46 12.96 14.85
C ALA A 10 -1.08 14.37 14.95
N SER A 11 -1.69 14.70 16.11
CA SER A 11 -2.32 16.00 16.35
C SER A 11 -1.33 17.17 16.51
N SER A 12 -0.05 16.88 16.69
CA SER A 12 0.99 17.91 16.78
C SER A 12 1.32 18.54 15.42
N PHE A 13 0.99 17.89 14.31
CA PHE A 13 1.20 18.43 12.96
C PHE A 13 0.08 19.42 12.60
N GLN A 14 0.46 20.68 12.36
CA GLN A 14 -0.46 21.75 11.97
C GLN A 14 -0.40 21.94 10.46
N ASP A 15 -1.14 21.10 9.72
CA ASP A 15 -1.31 21.21 8.26
C ASP A 15 -2.78 20.92 7.92
N GLU A 16 -3.44 21.85 7.24
CA GLU A 16 -4.87 21.77 6.89
C GLU A 16 -5.21 20.56 6.00
N ARG A 17 -4.21 19.96 5.34
CA ARG A 17 -4.36 18.75 4.53
C ARG A 17 -4.44 17.48 5.38
N ILE A 18 -4.02 17.55 6.65
CA ILE A 18 -4.02 16.42 7.57
C ILE A 18 -5.39 16.33 8.26
N HIS A 19 -6.07 15.23 8.04
CA HIS A 19 -7.34 14.92 8.69
C HIS A 19 -7.18 13.68 9.57
N ILE A 20 -7.35 13.86 10.87
CA ILE A 20 -7.22 12.79 11.86
C ILE A 20 -8.59 12.28 12.22
N TYR A 21 -8.77 10.96 12.08
CA TYR A 21 -10.01 10.28 12.44
C TYR A 21 -9.76 9.24 13.53
N THR A 22 -10.66 9.18 14.48
CA THR A 22 -10.67 8.16 15.53
C THR A 22 -11.94 7.33 15.45
N LYS A 23 -11.83 6.04 15.71
CA LYS A 23 -12.96 5.09 15.76
C LYS A 23 -12.67 3.99 16.77
N GLU A 24 -13.69 3.23 17.13
CA GLU A 24 -13.51 2.00 17.92
C GLU A 24 -12.64 0.99 17.18
N ASN A 25 -11.93 0.13 17.93
CA ASN A 25 -11.07 -0.88 17.34
C ASN A 25 -11.90 -2.04 16.77
N GLU A 26 -12.04 -2.06 15.48
CA GLU A 26 -12.69 -3.12 14.69
C GLU A 26 -11.70 -3.80 13.73
N GLY A 27 -10.41 -3.59 13.96
CA GLY A 27 -9.32 -4.14 13.17
C GLY A 27 -8.90 -3.26 11.98
N VAL A 28 -7.80 -3.67 11.36
CA VAL A 28 -7.11 -2.92 10.29
C VAL A 28 -7.98 -2.72 9.05
N SER A 29 -8.73 -3.75 8.63
CA SER A 29 -9.65 -3.66 7.49
C SER A 29 -10.69 -2.57 7.67
N ALA A 30 -11.32 -2.51 8.86
CA ALA A 30 -12.32 -1.49 9.17
C ALA A 30 -11.70 -0.08 9.22
N ALA A 31 -10.48 0.05 9.72
CA ALA A 31 -9.75 1.33 9.75
C ALA A 31 -9.40 1.80 8.33
N ARG A 32 -8.85 0.92 7.48
CA ARG A 32 -8.54 1.24 6.08
C ARG A 32 -9.79 1.60 5.28
N ASN A 33 -10.90 0.85 5.45
CA ASN A 33 -12.19 1.17 4.81
C ASN A 33 -12.70 2.55 5.23
N TYR A 34 -12.59 2.88 6.49
CA TYR A 34 -12.96 4.19 7.00
C TYR A 34 -12.14 5.31 6.34
N GLY A 35 -10.83 5.11 6.22
CA GLY A 35 -9.94 6.03 5.50
C GLY A 35 -10.31 6.20 4.02
N ILE A 36 -10.61 5.11 3.33
CA ILE A 36 -11.04 5.10 1.93
C ILE A 36 -12.33 5.92 1.74
N MET A 37 -13.32 5.73 2.61
CA MET A 37 -14.58 6.47 2.54
C MET A 37 -14.39 7.97 2.71
N HIS A 38 -13.42 8.40 3.53
CA HIS A 38 -13.13 9.81 3.80
C HIS A 38 -12.09 10.41 2.84
N ALA A 39 -11.42 9.60 2.02
CA ALA A 39 -10.47 10.10 1.03
C ALA A 39 -11.18 10.99 0.01
N LYS A 40 -10.62 12.17 -0.25
CA LYS A 40 -11.22 13.20 -1.12
C LYS A 40 -10.83 13.04 -2.59
N TYR A 41 -9.67 12.42 -2.86
CA TYR A 41 -9.06 12.37 -4.18
C TYR A 41 -9.28 11.01 -4.87
N ASP A 42 -9.03 10.96 -6.16
CA ASP A 42 -9.27 9.79 -7.02
C ASP A 42 -8.25 8.67 -6.83
N TYR A 43 -7.13 8.95 -6.21
CA TYR A 43 -6.08 7.96 -5.93
C TYR A 43 -5.82 7.89 -4.44
N ILE A 44 -5.65 6.66 -3.94
CA ILE A 44 -5.46 6.37 -2.52
C ILE A 44 -4.16 5.59 -2.36
N ALA A 45 -3.20 6.16 -1.66
CA ALA A 45 -1.99 5.48 -1.21
C ALA A 45 -2.14 5.10 0.28
N PHE A 46 -1.62 3.95 0.64
CA PHE A 46 -1.64 3.46 2.02
C PHE A 46 -0.23 3.52 2.62
N LEU A 47 -0.16 3.84 3.89
CA LEU A 47 1.07 3.79 4.67
C LEU A 47 0.75 3.22 6.04
N ASP A 48 1.30 2.06 6.35
CA ASP A 48 1.21 1.48 7.69
C ASP A 48 2.11 2.26 8.65
N ALA A 49 1.70 2.36 9.92
CA ALA A 49 2.33 3.26 10.90
C ALA A 49 3.80 2.91 11.22
N ASP A 50 4.21 1.70 10.90
CA ASP A 50 5.56 1.18 11.09
C ASP A 50 6.43 1.25 9.83
N ASP A 51 5.91 1.70 8.70
CA ASP A 51 6.64 1.82 7.44
C ASP A 51 7.09 3.25 7.13
N ILE A 52 8.00 3.40 6.17
CA ILE A 52 8.56 4.71 5.77
C ILE A 52 8.58 4.80 4.25
N TRP A 53 8.08 5.90 3.68
CA TRP A 53 8.24 6.24 2.28
C TRP A 53 9.56 6.99 2.04
N GLU A 54 10.17 6.75 0.87
CA GLU A 54 11.17 7.66 0.33
C GLU A 54 10.52 9.00 -0.01
N SER A 55 11.29 10.07 0.06
CA SER A 55 10.78 11.45 -0.11
C SER A 55 10.13 11.71 -1.47
N ASP A 56 10.49 10.94 -2.51
CA ASP A 56 9.97 11.01 -3.86
C ASP A 56 8.89 9.95 -4.17
N TYR A 57 8.43 9.17 -3.18
CA TYR A 57 7.45 8.09 -3.39
C TYR A 57 6.19 8.59 -4.10
N LEU A 58 5.55 9.65 -3.61
CA LEU A 58 4.31 10.18 -4.19
C LEU A 58 4.53 10.74 -5.60
N GLU A 59 5.69 11.34 -5.87
CA GLU A 59 6.03 11.79 -7.22
C GLU A 59 6.19 10.61 -8.19
N CYS A 60 6.80 9.52 -7.74
CA CYS A 60 6.91 8.29 -8.52
C CYS A 60 5.54 7.67 -8.81
N GLN A 61 4.64 7.63 -7.82
CA GLN A 61 3.27 7.15 -8.01
C GLN A 61 2.52 8.00 -9.04
N LYS A 62 2.63 9.33 -8.95
CA LYS A 62 2.03 10.24 -9.91
C LYS A 62 2.52 9.96 -11.34
N LYS A 63 3.82 9.78 -11.53
CA LYS A 63 4.40 9.44 -12.85
C LYS A 63 3.87 8.10 -13.39
N LEU A 64 3.75 7.08 -12.54
CA LEU A 64 3.16 5.80 -12.95
C LEU A 64 1.70 5.95 -13.40
N ILE A 65 0.91 6.75 -12.69
CA ILE A 65 -0.48 7.06 -13.02
C ILE A 65 -0.58 7.75 -14.38
N GLU A 66 0.30 8.73 -14.63
CA GLU A 66 0.33 9.47 -15.89
C GLU A 66 0.71 8.58 -17.09
N ILE A 67 1.61 7.60 -16.88
CA ILE A 67 2.06 6.67 -17.94
C ILE A 67 1.04 5.55 -18.19
N TYR A 68 0.40 5.05 -17.12
CA TYR A 68 -0.49 3.90 -17.16
C TYR A 68 -1.88 4.22 -16.57
N PRO A 69 -2.65 5.14 -17.17
CA PRO A 69 -3.89 5.67 -16.56
C PRO A 69 -5.00 4.62 -16.38
N ASP A 70 -4.92 3.50 -17.08
CA ASP A 70 -5.93 2.43 -17.04
C ASP A 70 -5.57 1.30 -16.04
N ALA A 71 -4.40 1.38 -15.39
CA ALA A 71 -4.04 0.40 -14.37
C ALA A 71 -4.91 0.56 -13.11
N GLY A 72 -5.15 -0.54 -12.41
CA GLY A 72 -5.93 -0.54 -11.17
C GLY A 72 -5.08 -0.31 -9.93
N ILE A 73 -3.86 -0.82 -9.97
CA ILE A 73 -2.88 -0.72 -8.89
C ILE A 73 -1.59 -0.13 -9.44
N TYR A 74 -0.97 0.73 -8.67
CA TYR A 74 0.35 1.31 -8.93
C TYR A 74 1.26 0.92 -7.77
N SER A 75 2.27 0.11 -7.99
CA SER A 75 3.11 -0.45 -6.94
C SER A 75 4.59 -0.23 -7.20
N THR A 76 5.39 -0.26 -6.15
CA THR A 76 6.84 -0.14 -6.23
C THR A 76 7.51 -1.32 -5.55
N ALA A 77 8.77 -1.60 -5.89
CA ALA A 77 9.63 -2.42 -5.06
C ALA A 77 9.83 -1.76 -3.68
N PHE A 78 10.34 -2.51 -2.72
CA PHE A 78 10.60 -1.99 -1.37
C PHE A 78 11.85 -2.63 -0.73
N TYR A 79 12.33 -2.01 0.33
CA TYR A 79 13.32 -2.60 1.23
C TYR A 79 12.65 -3.17 2.47
N SER A 80 12.92 -4.43 2.82
CA SER A 80 12.68 -4.86 4.20
C SER A 80 13.84 -4.38 5.08
N LEU A 81 13.50 -3.81 6.22
CA LEU A 81 14.45 -3.28 7.21
C LEU A 81 14.32 -4.09 8.49
N GLU A 82 15.31 -4.96 8.74
CA GLU A 82 15.39 -5.77 9.94
C GLU A 82 16.70 -5.49 10.68
N LYS A 83 16.61 -5.07 11.95
CA LYS A 83 17.77 -4.77 12.81
C LYS A 83 18.82 -3.88 12.11
N GLY A 84 18.33 -2.86 11.39
CA GLY A 84 19.17 -1.92 10.64
C GLY A 84 19.74 -2.45 9.31
N LYS A 85 19.49 -3.69 8.95
CA LYS A 85 19.90 -4.26 7.67
C LYS A 85 18.80 -4.11 6.63
N ARG A 86 19.17 -3.59 5.46
CA ARG A 86 18.27 -3.44 4.31
C ARG A 86 18.37 -4.66 3.42
N LYS A 87 17.22 -5.23 3.03
CA LYS A 87 17.13 -6.27 2.01
C LYS A 87 16.15 -5.83 0.95
N LEU A 88 16.62 -5.76 -0.29
CA LEU A 88 15.78 -5.42 -1.43
C LEU A 88 14.73 -6.52 -1.66
N ARG A 89 13.50 -6.10 -1.90
CA ARG A 89 12.33 -6.96 -2.09
C ARG A 89 11.53 -6.55 -3.32
N ASN A 90 10.88 -7.51 -3.91
CA ASN A 90 9.95 -7.31 -5.03
C ASN A 90 10.59 -6.57 -6.24
N VAL A 91 11.83 -6.88 -6.54
CA VAL A 91 12.42 -6.49 -7.84
C VAL A 91 12.09 -7.58 -8.84
N LEU A 92 11.24 -7.26 -9.79
CA LEU A 92 10.80 -8.19 -10.81
C LEU A 92 11.84 -8.31 -11.92
N ILE A 93 11.91 -9.49 -12.55
CA ILE A 93 12.81 -9.70 -13.69
C ILE A 93 12.22 -9.00 -14.90
N ASN A 94 12.69 -7.78 -15.16
CA ASN A 94 12.29 -6.97 -16.30
C ASN A 94 13.44 -6.03 -16.68
N GLU A 95 13.63 -5.78 -17.96
CA GLU A 95 14.65 -4.86 -18.48
C GLU A 95 14.26 -3.39 -18.34
N HIS A 96 12.98 -3.11 -18.07
CA HIS A 96 12.46 -1.76 -17.88
C HIS A 96 12.35 -1.40 -16.40
N THR A 97 12.56 -0.13 -16.10
CA THR A 97 12.41 0.40 -14.73
C THR A 97 10.93 0.48 -14.31
N HIS A 98 10.00 0.66 -15.26
CA HIS A 98 8.56 0.62 -15.02
C HIS A 98 7.85 -0.08 -16.18
N PHE A 99 6.78 -0.80 -15.88
CA PHE A 99 6.02 -1.60 -16.84
C PHE A 99 4.64 -1.98 -16.30
N LEU A 100 3.78 -2.51 -17.19
CA LEU A 100 2.53 -3.15 -16.79
C LEU A 100 2.75 -4.63 -16.50
N VAL A 101 2.21 -5.08 -15.39
CA VAL A 101 2.05 -6.50 -15.05
C VAL A 101 0.63 -6.90 -15.39
N HIS A 102 0.47 -7.63 -16.48
CA HIS A 102 -0.83 -8.13 -16.96
C HIS A 102 -1.27 -9.42 -16.24
N ASP A 103 -0.33 -10.19 -15.73
CA ASP A 103 -0.59 -11.43 -14.99
C ASP A 103 0.04 -11.35 -13.59
N TYR A 104 -0.70 -10.70 -12.70
CA TYR A 104 -0.30 -10.54 -11.29
C TYR A 104 -0.02 -11.89 -10.61
N PHE A 105 -0.83 -12.91 -10.91
CA PHE A 105 -0.73 -14.22 -10.25
C PHE A 105 0.56 -14.93 -10.64
N LYS A 106 0.88 -14.93 -11.93
CA LYS A 106 2.14 -15.48 -12.45
C LYS A 106 3.34 -14.78 -11.81
N GLU A 107 3.36 -13.44 -11.83
CA GLU A 107 4.47 -12.68 -11.25
C GLU A 107 4.61 -12.91 -9.73
N SER A 108 3.50 -12.99 -9.00
CA SER A 108 3.52 -13.28 -7.57
C SER A 108 4.07 -14.70 -7.28
N VAL A 109 3.70 -15.70 -8.08
CA VAL A 109 4.23 -17.07 -7.95
C VAL A 109 5.71 -17.11 -8.26
N MET A 110 6.15 -16.47 -9.35
CA MET A 110 7.57 -16.44 -9.76
C MET A 110 8.47 -15.74 -8.72
N ASN A 111 7.95 -14.73 -8.04
CA ASN A 111 8.68 -14.02 -6.98
C ASN A 111 8.54 -14.65 -5.59
N GLY A 112 7.71 -15.69 -5.45
CA GLY A 112 7.45 -16.39 -4.19
C GLY A 112 6.68 -15.57 -3.14
N LEU A 113 6.22 -14.37 -3.50
CA LEU A 113 5.47 -13.43 -2.65
C LEU A 113 4.57 -12.56 -3.51
N SER A 114 3.55 -11.94 -2.89
CA SER A 114 2.81 -10.83 -3.50
C SER A 114 3.76 -9.74 -4.01
N ILE A 115 3.56 -9.30 -5.24
CA ILE A 115 4.32 -8.17 -5.81
C ILE A 115 3.82 -6.81 -5.31
N CYS A 116 2.65 -6.77 -4.67
CA CYS A 116 2.08 -5.58 -4.02
C CYS A 116 2.17 -5.70 -2.51
N TRP A 117 2.61 -4.63 -1.87
CA TRP A 117 2.65 -4.48 -0.42
C TRP A 117 1.83 -3.24 -0.04
N THR A 118 1.11 -3.27 1.07
CA THR A 118 0.19 -2.18 1.45
C THR A 118 0.84 -0.80 1.35
N SER A 119 1.98 -0.61 1.99
CA SER A 119 2.67 0.69 1.98
C SER A 119 3.38 1.03 0.66
N SER A 120 3.49 0.08 -0.28
CA SER A 120 4.16 0.30 -1.56
C SER A 120 3.20 0.60 -2.71
N LEU A 121 1.89 0.65 -2.44
CA LEU A 121 0.92 0.80 -3.52
C LEU A 121 0.00 2.00 -3.37
N CYS A 122 -0.49 2.41 -4.52
CA CYS A 122 -1.60 3.33 -4.68
C CYS A 122 -2.67 2.66 -5.55
N LEU A 123 -3.92 2.94 -5.31
CA LEU A 123 -5.03 2.44 -6.13
C LEU A 123 -5.97 3.54 -6.58
N LYS A 124 -6.68 3.30 -7.67
CA LYS A 124 -7.68 4.20 -8.21
C LYS A 124 -8.98 4.02 -7.42
N LYS A 125 -9.47 5.10 -6.80
CA LYS A 125 -10.64 5.05 -5.90
C LYS A 125 -11.91 4.54 -6.60
N GLU A 126 -12.08 4.81 -7.90
CA GLU A 126 -13.26 4.38 -8.65
C GLU A 126 -13.44 2.86 -8.68
N MET A 127 -12.34 2.08 -8.59
CA MET A 127 -12.40 0.61 -8.56
C MET A 127 -13.18 0.06 -7.38
N ILE A 128 -13.25 0.82 -6.28
CA ILE A 128 -13.99 0.46 -5.07
C ILE A 128 -15.51 0.46 -5.31
N LYS A 129 -15.99 1.10 -6.36
CA LYS A 129 -17.40 1.05 -6.75
C LYS A 129 -17.80 -0.33 -7.29
N GLU A 130 -16.87 -1.03 -7.91
CA GLU A 130 -17.07 -2.33 -8.55
C GLU A 130 -16.53 -3.47 -7.69
N ILE A 131 -15.45 -3.24 -6.96
CA ILE A 131 -14.77 -4.24 -6.14
C ILE A 131 -14.96 -3.86 -4.66
N PRO A 132 -15.58 -4.75 -3.86
CA PRO A 132 -15.74 -4.50 -2.43
C PRO A 132 -14.41 -4.18 -1.74
N MET A 133 -14.41 -3.23 -0.83
CA MET A 133 -13.25 -2.82 -0.03
C MET A 133 -12.65 -3.98 0.79
N PHE A 134 -11.77 -3.69 1.73
CA PHE A 134 -11.20 -4.69 2.64
C PHE A 134 -12.30 -5.46 3.37
N ARG A 135 -12.22 -6.78 3.39
CA ARG A 135 -13.16 -7.62 4.11
C ARG A 135 -12.87 -7.55 5.61
N VAL A 136 -13.84 -7.07 6.39
CA VAL A 136 -13.72 -7.03 7.85
C VAL A 136 -13.80 -8.45 8.41
N GLY A 137 -12.95 -8.72 9.42
CA GLY A 137 -12.89 -10.03 10.09
C GLY A 137 -11.82 -10.98 9.56
N ILE A 138 -11.17 -10.67 8.43
CA ILE A 138 -9.96 -11.38 8.00
C ILE A 138 -8.82 -10.98 8.93
N LYS A 139 -8.20 -11.97 9.58
CA LYS A 139 -7.13 -11.72 10.55
C LYS A 139 -5.76 -11.54 9.93
N ARG A 140 -5.50 -12.14 8.77
CA ARG A 140 -4.24 -12.05 8.02
C ARG A 140 -4.50 -12.18 6.54
N GLY A 141 -3.79 -11.38 5.72
CA GLY A 141 -3.93 -11.37 4.28
C GLY A 141 -5.18 -10.63 3.78
N GLU A 142 -5.75 -9.75 4.60
CA GLU A 142 -6.87 -8.88 4.24
C GLU A 142 -6.51 -7.92 3.09
N ASP A 143 -5.25 -7.52 3.05
CA ASP A 143 -4.66 -6.70 2.01
C ASP A 143 -4.48 -7.52 0.72
N LEU A 144 -3.87 -8.69 0.82
CA LEU A 144 -3.71 -9.61 -0.31
C LEU A 144 -5.06 -9.96 -0.95
N ASP A 145 -6.11 -10.24 -0.15
CA ASP A 145 -7.46 -10.49 -0.67
C ASP A 145 -7.96 -9.33 -1.56
N LEU A 146 -7.73 -8.08 -1.16
CA LEU A 146 -8.15 -6.93 -1.96
C LEU A 146 -7.32 -6.80 -3.23
N TRP A 147 -5.99 -6.92 -3.14
CA TRP A 147 -5.11 -6.83 -4.31
C TRP A 147 -5.42 -7.90 -5.35
N LEU A 148 -5.66 -9.14 -4.92
CA LEU A 148 -6.05 -10.24 -5.80
C LEU A 148 -7.36 -9.94 -6.53
N ARG A 149 -8.37 -9.42 -5.83
CA ARG A 149 -9.67 -9.07 -6.45
C ARG A 149 -9.56 -7.93 -7.46
N ILE A 150 -8.69 -6.95 -7.22
CA ILE A 150 -8.42 -5.89 -8.19
C ILE A 150 -7.66 -6.45 -9.39
N ALA A 151 -6.62 -7.24 -9.15
CA ALA A 151 -5.76 -7.82 -10.20
C ALA A 151 -6.46 -8.85 -11.11
N LEU A 152 -7.64 -9.34 -10.73
CA LEU A 152 -8.49 -10.15 -11.61
C LEU A 152 -9.12 -9.34 -12.77
N ASN A 153 -9.23 -8.02 -12.63
CA ASN A 153 -9.92 -7.15 -13.57
C ASN A 153 -9.04 -6.06 -14.15
N TYR A 154 -7.91 -5.76 -13.52
CA TYR A 154 -7.05 -4.62 -13.85
C TYR A 154 -5.58 -4.99 -13.78
N ASP A 155 -4.80 -4.38 -14.66
CA ASP A 155 -3.34 -4.50 -14.64
C ASP A 155 -2.73 -3.78 -13.43
N VAL A 156 -1.50 -4.17 -13.10
CA VAL A 156 -0.67 -3.49 -12.11
C VAL A 156 0.43 -2.71 -12.81
N ALA A 157 0.44 -1.39 -12.67
CA ALA A 157 1.58 -0.57 -13.06
C ALA A 157 2.68 -0.70 -11.99
N TYR A 158 3.85 -1.14 -12.41
CA TYR A 158 4.93 -1.48 -11.48
C TYR A 158 6.17 -0.61 -11.71
N LEU A 159 6.68 -0.02 -10.64
CA LEU A 159 7.99 0.64 -10.62
C LEU A 159 9.01 -0.28 -9.94
N ASN A 160 9.97 -0.74 -10.72
CA ASN A 160 11.00 -1.68 -10.29
C ASN A 160 12.15 -1.01 -9.49
N LEU A 161 11.81 0.07 -8.78
CA LEU A 161 12.70 0.78 -7.85
C LEU A 161 12.09 0.76 -6.44
N PRO A 162 12.89 0.50 -5.41
CA PRO A 162 12.40 0.51 -4.04
C PRO A 162 12.11 1.95 -3.58
N LYS A 163 10.88 2.19 -3.13
CA LYS A 163 10.42 3.50 -2.65
C LYS A 163 9.85 3.46 -1.24
N VAL A 164 9.91 2.30 -0.59
CA VAL A 164 9.37 2.07 0.74
C VAL A 164 10.36 1.27 1.57
N PHE A 165 10.41 1.57 2.86
CA PHE A 165 11.07 0.75 3.88
C PHE A 165 10.00 0.06 4.72
N TYR A 166 9.89 -1.26 4.55
CA TYR A 166 9.08 -2.13 5.38
C TYR A 166 9.87 -2.54 6.62
N ARG A 167 9.48 -2.08 7.79
CA ARG A 167 10.16 -2.38 9.04
C ARG A 167 9.64 -3.68 9.64
N THR A 168 10.55 -4.61 9.94
CA THR A 168 10.24 -5.91 10.55
C THR A 168 10.92 -6.08 11.90
N GLY A 169 10.37 -6.96 12.74
CA GLY A 169 10.97 -7.28 14.04
C GLY A 169 10.79 -6.21 15.11
N LEU A 170 9.78 -5.37 14.98
CA LEU A 170 9.34 -4.47 16.05
C LEU A 170 8.52 -5.27 17.05
N SER A 171 8.72 -5.00 18.36
CA SER A 171 8.07 -5.75 19.46
C SER A 171 6.54 -5.69 19.42
N ASP A 172 5.99 -4.68 18.79
CA ASP A 172 4.55 -4.38 18.76
C ASP A 172 3.96 -4.49 17.33
N SER A 173 4.70 -5.07 16.39
CA SER A 173 4.20 -5.35 15.04
C SER A 173 3.16 -6.47 15.05
N LEU A 174 2.09 -6.31 14.29
CA LEU A 174 1.03 -7.34 14.11
C LEU A 174 1.47 -8.51 13.21
N THR A 175 2.69 -8.50 12.71
CA THR A 175 3.29 -9.51 11.82
C THR A 175 4.25 -10.43 12.55
#